data_badb75e5dacaf7833a2b8abff2707ff0
#
_entry.id   badb75e5dacaf7833a2b8abff2707ff0
#
_cell.length_a   1.000
_cell.length_b   1.000
_cell.length_c   1.000
_cell.angle_alpha   90.00
_cell.angle_beta   90.00
_cell.angle_gamma   90.00
#
_symmetry.space_group_name_H-M   'P 1'
#
loop_
_entity.id
_entity.type
_entity.pdbx_description
1 polymer ?
#
loop_
_entity_poly.entity_id
_entity_poly.type
_entity_poly.pdbx_seq_one_letter_code
_entity_poly.pdbx_strand_id
1 'polypeptide(L)'
;MHKLTAIPFFLLLIFLQGCASTPLRGTGDLGVVIERAAGSIQVVETTGRTRLGKIDGLGDLSHASVNYSRDERYAYIFGRDGGLTKIDLLEMRIVKRVMQSGNSIGGAISQDGKLVAVANYTPGGVKVFDAATLELVADIPALDDNGKPSKVIGLVDAPGNHFVFSLFEAGQIWLADLRVPTKPALTKFKNVGKEPYDAMITADGRYYLAGLFGEDGLALLDLWDLKAGVKRVLNGYGKGEQKLPVYKMPHLEGWAATGNELLVPAVGRHEVLVVDQSSWKEVGRISVHGQPVFVVARPDNRQVWVNYAFPHNEVVQVIDVPSRTIVKTLQPGKGVLHMEFTPRGEQIWISVRDEDRVEIYDTETFEKVSALPVDKPSGIFFTPRAHRTGL
;
A
#
# COMPACT_ATOMS: atom_id res chain seq x y z
N MET A 1 -12.58 -61.45 66.46
CA MET A 1 -13.29 -60.92 65.26
C MET A 1 -12.97 -59.43 65.12
N HIS A 2 -11.93 -59.09 64.33
CA HIS A 2 -11.56 -57.74 64.11
C HIS A 2 -12.06 -57.33 62.69
N LYS A 3 -12.89 -56.28 62.61
CA LYS A 3 -13.40 -55.72 61.40
C LYS A 3 -12.36 -54.68 60.84
N LEU A 4 -11.74 -54.99 59.74
CA LEU A 4 -10.95 -53.99 58.95
C LEU A 4 -11.91 -53.07 58.18
N THR A 5 -11.83 -51.78 58.46
CA THR A 5 -12.50 -50.72 57.70
C THR A 5 -11.54 -50.26 56.58
N ALA A 6 -11.97 -50.47 55.36
CA ALA A 6 -11.23 -49.96 54.14
C ALA A 6 -11.59 -48.50 53.96
N ILE A 7 -10.57 -47.62 53.87
CA ILE A 7 -10.68 -46.21 53.52
C ILE A 7 -10.45 -46.10 51.96
N PRO A 8 -11.38 -45.53 51.18
CA PRO A 8 -11.14 -45.35 49.81
C PRO A 8 -10.19 -44.15 49.59
N PHE A 9 -9.09 -44.43 48.91
CA PHE A 9 -8.12 -43.42 48.46
C PHE A 9 -8.70 -42.71 47.21
N PHE A 10 -9.17 -41.46 47.36
CA PHE A 10 -9.64 -40.63 46.27
C PHE A 10 -8.42 -39.99 45.61
N LEU A 11 -8.04 -40.47 44.42
CA LEU A 11 -6.97 -39.91 43.61
C LEU A 11 -7.47 -38.62 42.94
N LEU A 12 -7.06 -37.47 43.47
CA LEU A 12 -7.38 -36.16 42.90
C LEU A 12 -6.44 -35.92 41.69
N LEU A 13 -6.92 -36.16 40.48
CA LEU A 13 -6.23 -35.79 39.25
C LEU A 13 -6.31 -34.26 39.06
N ILE A 14 -5.25 -33.58 39.47
CA ILE A 14 -5.04 -32.14 39.12
C ILE A 14 -4.66 -32.06 37.64
N PHE A 15 -5.59 -31.67 36.78
CA PHE A 15 -5.29 -31.24 35.45
C PHE A 15 -4.53 -29.90 35.51
N LEU A 16 -3.21 -29.95 35.41
CA LEU A 16 -2.40 -28.80 35.07
C LEU A 16 -2.74 -28.41 33.64
N GLN A 17 -3.70 -27.50 33.48
CA GLN A 17 -3.81 -26.73 32.23
C GLN A 17 -2.58 -25.85 32.14
N GLY A 18 -1.55 -26.37 31.45
CA GLY A 18 -0.44 -25.54 31.01
C GLY A 18 -0.99 -24.46 30.12
N CYS A 19 -0.94 -23.20 30.58
CA CYS A 19 -1.06 -22.06 29.67
C CYS A 19 0.02 -22.26 28.59
N ALA A 20 -0.39 -22.68 27.41
CA ALA A 20 0.48 -22.62 26.24
C ALA A 20 0.86 -21.13 26.07
N SER A 21 2.02 -20.75 26.59
CA SER A 21 2.56 -19.42 26.32
C SER A 21 2.77 -19.35 24.82
N THR A 22 2.02 -18.48 24.16
CA THR A 22 2.30 -18.14 22.76
C THR A 22 3.78 -17.78 22.68
N PRO A 23 4.58 -18.43 21.82
CA PRO A 23 6.00 -18.13 21.77
C PRO A 23 6.17 -16.64 21.48
N LEU A 24 7.06 -15.97 22.21
CA LEU A 24 7.40 -14.58 21.98
C LEU A 24 7.87 -14.45 20.54
N ARG A 25 7.21 -13.57 19.76
CA ARG A 25 7.50 -13.35 18.35
C ARG A 25 7.74 -11.87 18.09
N GLY A 26 8.75 -11.55 17.28
CA GLY A 26 8.92 -10.23 16.71
C GLY A 26 7.92 -9.96 15.59
N THR A 27 7.76 -8.71 15.21
CA THR A 27 6.84 -8.25 14.16
C THR A 27 7.54 -7.87 12.85
N GLY A 28 8.85 -7.63 12.87
CA GLY A 28 9.61 -7.10 11.75
C GLY A 28 9.75 -8.02 10.53
N ASP A 29 9.36 -9.30 10.62
CA ASP A 29 9.32 -10.24 9.51
C ASP A 29 7.89 -10.66 9.13
N LEU A 30 6.88 -9.97 9.66
CA LEU A 30 5.49 -10.24 9.39
C LEU A 30 5.01 -9.50 8.12
N GLY A 31 3.88 -9.96 7.62
CA GLY A 31 3.17 -9.32 6.53
C GLY A 31 1.74 -9.81 6.39
N VAL A 32 1.02 -9.12 5.53
CA VAL A 32 -0.36 -9.41 5.17
C VAL A 32 -0.44 -9.64 3.66
N VAL A 33 -1.09 -10.72 3.27
CA VAL A 33 -1.51 -10.96 1.87
C VAL A 33 -3.03 -10.90 1.80
N ILE A 34 -3.55 -10.05 0.91
CA ILE A 34 -4.99 -9.88 0.74
C ILE A 34 -5.56 -10.98 -0.14
N GLU A 35 -6.57 -11.68 0.36
CA GLU A 35 -7.43 -12.61 -0.38
C GLU A 35 -8.69 -11.88 -0.84
N ARG A 36 -8.61 -11.24 -2.00
CA ARG A 36 -9.61 -10.26 -2.45
C ARG A 36 -11.01 -10.84 -2.70
N ALA A 37 -11.09 -12.11 -3.12
CA ALA A 37 -12.37 -12.75 -3.42
C ALA A 37 -13.10 -13.19 -2.15
N ALA A 38 -12.35 -13.63 -1.15
CA ALA A 38 -12.90 -14.14 0.10
C ALA A 38 -13.18 -13.05 1.15
N GLY A 39 -12.67 -11.82 0.96
CA GLY A 39 -12.78 -10.77 1.98
C GLY A 39 -12.01 -11.13 3.24
N SER A 40 -10.83 -11.73 3.08
CA SER A 40 -9.95 -12.21 4.11
C SER A 40 -8.50 -11.80 3.86
N ILE A 41 -7.65 -12.03 4.83
CA ILE A 41 -6.20 -11.88 4.71
C ILE A 41 -5.49 -13.13 5.22
N GLN A 42 -4.31 -13.40 4.68
CA GLN A 42 -3.34 -14.26 5.33
C GLN A 42 -2.29 -13.43 6.05
N VAL A 43 -2.00 -13.77 7.30
CA VAL A 43 -0.81 -13.30 8.01
C VAL A 43 0.32 -14.25 7.66
N VAL A 44 1.42 -13.68 7.18
CA VAL A 44 2.59 -14.43 6.70
C VAL A 44 3.86 -13.97 7.42
N GLU A 45 4.88 -14.83 7.38
CA GLU A 45 6.21 -14.45 7.81
C GLU A 45 7.21 -14.63 6.66
N THR A 46 8.14 -13.69 6.53
CA THR A 46 9.10 -13.67 5.43
C THR A 46 10.31 -14.57 5.69
N THR A 47 10.76 -14.72 6.93
CA THR A 47 11.94 -15.53 7.29
C THR A 47 11.74 -17.00 6.95
N GLY A 48 10.66 -17.63 7.41
CA GLY A 48 10.33 -19.03 7.12
C GLY A 48 9.54 -19.20 5.82
N ARG A 49 9.08 -18.11 5.19
CA ARG A 49 8.21 -18.14 4.00
C ARG A 49 6.95 -18.95 4.27
N THR A 50 6.30 -18.68 5.39
CA THR A 50 5.15 -19.47 5.85
C THR A 50 3.92 -18.62 6.08
N ARG A 51 2.77 -19.28 5.96
CA ARG A 51 1.49 -18.76 6.43
C ARG A 51 1.36 -19.03 7.93
N LEU A 52 1.09 -18.02 8.71
CA LEU A 52 0.84 -18.12 10.14
C LEU A 52 -0.62 -18.36 10.48
N GLY A 53 -1.51 -17.69 9.73
CA GLY A 53 -2.95 -17.81 9.92
C GLY A 53 -3.73 -17.04 8.88
N LYS A 54 -5.06 -17.22 8.94
CA LYS A 54 -6.04 -16.53 8.10
C LYS A 54 -7.01 -15.77 8.99
N ILE A 55 -7.42 -14.58 8.56
CA ILE A 55 -8.42 -13.74 9.23
C ILE A 55 -9.51 -13.41 8.23
N ASP A 56 -10.73 -13.87 8.51
CA ASP A 56 -11.92 -13.69 7.69
C ASP A 56 -12.77 -12.52 8.18
N GLY A 57 -13.80 -12.13 7.40
CA GLY A 57 -14.81 -11.16 7.83
C GLY A 57 -14.42 -9.69 7.65
N LEU A 58 -13.50 -9.39 6.72
CA LEU A 58 -13.05 -8.03 6.45
C LEU A 58 -13.92 -7.29 5.41
N GLY A 59 -14.92 -7.92 4.85
CA GLY A 59 -15.82 -7.32 3.87
C GLY A 59 -15.25 -7.33 2.44
N ASP A 60 -15.56 -6.30 1.64
CA ASP A 60 -15.11 -6.22 0.25
C ASP A 60 -13.65 -5.75 0.17
N LEU A 61 -12.76 -6.68 -0.14
CA LEU A 61 -11.34 -6.42 -0.39
C LEU A 61 -10.97 -6.43 -1.88
N SER A 62 -11.93 -6.25 -2.77
CA SER A 62 -11.69 -6.20 -4.23
C SER A 62 -10.72 -5.08 -4.64
N HIS A 63 -10.64 -4.05 -3.84
CA HIS A 63 -9.59 -3.03 -3.84
C HIS A 63 -9.30 -2.65 -2.39
N ALA A 64 -8.19 -3.08 -1.86
CA ALA A 64 -7.83 -2.86 -0.47
C ALA A 64 -6.35 -2.52 -0.33
N SER A 65 -6.03 -1.73 0.67
CA SER A 65 -4.66 -1.41 1.08
C SER A 65 -4.47 -1.64 2.58
N VAL A 66 -3.22 -1.64 3.00
CA VAL A 66 -2.82 -1.91 4.39
C VAL A 66 -1.77 -0.90 4.82
N ASN A 67 -1.99 -0.28 5.98
CA ASN A 67 -0.95 0.43 6.72
C ASN A 67 -0.73 -0.25 8.08
N TYR A 68 0.40 0.02 8.70
CA TYR A 68 0.76 -0.59 9.98
C TYR A 68 0.94 0.47 11.07
N SER A 69 0.65 0.09 12.33
CA SER A 69 1.08 0.89 13.47
C SER A 69 2.60 0.98 13.53
N ARG A 70 3.14 2.04 14.14
CA ARG A 70 4.59 2.28 14.18
C ARG A 70 5.37 1.21 14.98
N ASP A 71 4.69 0.44 15.83
CA ASP A 71 5.25 -0.74 16.52
C ASP A 71 5.08 -2.04 15.72
N GLU A 72 4.57 -1.97 14.48
CA GLU A 72 4.36 -3.09 13.56
C GLU A 72 3.39 -4.17 14.08
N ARG A 73 2.71 -3.93 15.20
CA ARG A 73 1.81 -4.91 15.80
C ARG A 73 0.43 -4.94 15.14
N TYR A 74 -0.07 -3.77 14.76
CA TYR A 74 -1.42 -3.65 14.22
C TYR A 74 -1.39 -3.33 12.73
N ALA A 75 -2.23 -4.04 11.97
CA ALA A 75 -2.54 -3.71 10.59
C ALA A 75 -3.89 -2.98 10.51
N TYR A 76 -3.94 -1.91 9.73
CA TYR A 76 -5.16 -1.19 9.37
C TYR A 76 -5.50 -1.51 7.93
N ILE A 77 -6.62 -2.21 7.72
CA ILE A 77 -7.09 -2.64 6.41
C ILE A 77 -8.20 -1.70 5.95
N PHE A 78 -8.04 -1.15 4.76
CA PHE A 78 -9.00 -0.25 4.12
C PHE A 78 -9.75 -1.03 3.05
N GLY A 79 -11.03 -1.35 3.29
CA GLY A 79 -11.86 -2.13 2.39
C GLY A 79 -12.63 -1.25 1.40
N ARG A 80 -12.91 -1.80 0.22
CA ARG A 80 -13.68 -1.15 -0.85
C ARG A 80 -15.08 -0.73 -0.40
N ASP A 81 -15.69 -1.47 0.51
CA ASP A 81 -17.00 -1.20 1.08
C ASP A 81 -17.04 -0.04 2.09
N GLY A 82 -15.92 0.67 2.28
CA GLY A 82 -15.79 1.73 3.27
C GLY A 82 -15.46 1.23 4.67
N GLY A 83 -15.14 -0.05 4.82
CA GLY A 83 -14.71 -0.63 6.09
C GLY A 83 -13.27 -0.25 6.43
N LEU A 84 -13.04 0.19 7.67
CA LEU A 84 -11.71 0.31 8.28
C LEU A 84 -11.61 -0.76 9.37
N THR A 85 -10.65 -1.67 9.22
CA THR A 85 -10.45 -2.80 10.15
C THR A 85 -9.07 -2.73 10.78
N LYS A 86 -9.01 -2.75 12.11
CA LYS A 86 -7.77 -2.89 12.90
C LYS A 86 -7.58 -4.35 13.29
N ILE A 87 -6.42 -4.90 12.99
CA ILE A 87 -6.05 -6.30 13.24
C ILE A 87 -4.83 -6.34 14.16
N ASP A 88 -4.84 -7.20 15.15
CA ASP A 88 -3.66 -7.57 15.92
C ASP A 88 -2.98 -8.75 15.22
N LEU A 89 -1.77 -8.51 14.69
CA LEU A 89 -1.01 -9.51 13.94
C LEU A 89 -0.47 -10.63 14.81
N LEU A 90 -0.14 -10.35 16.07
CA LEU A 90 0.39 -11.35 17.02
C LEU A 90 -0.72 -12.27 17.55
N GLU A 91 -1.89 -11.70 17.77
CA GLU A 91 -3.07 -12.46 18.22
C GLU A 91 -3.92 -13.00 17.06
N MET A 92 -3.58 -12.61 15.83
CA MET A 92 -4.27 -13.01 14.58
C MET A 92 -5.80 -12.85 14.68
N ARG A 93 -6.25 -11.69 15.14
CA ARG A 93 -7.67 -11.39 15.30
C ARG A 93 -8.02 -9.94 14.92
N ILE A 94 -9.27 -9.76 14.54
CA ILE A 94 -9.85 -8.42 14.39
C ILE A 94 -9.99 -7.80 15.79
N VAL A 95 -9.38 -6.63 15.98
CA VAL A 95 -9.55 -5.82 17.19
C VAL A 95 -10.84 -5.01 17.08
N LYS A 96 -11.04 -4.32 15.97
CA LYS A 96 -12.23 -3.53 15.70
C LYS A 96 -12.40 -3.32 14.19
N ARG A 97 -13.65 -3.28 13.74
CA ARG A 97 -14.02 -2.87 12.38
C ARG A 97 -15.10 -1.81 12.44
N VAL A 98 -14.93 -0.73 11.68
CA VAL A 98 -15.90 0.36 11.57
C VAL A 98 -16.28 0.56 10.11
N MET A 99 -17.56 0.70 9.82
CA MET A 99 -18.07 1.09 8.52
C MET A 99 -18.16 2.62 8.50
N GLN A 100 -17.22 3.27 7.81
CA GLN A 100 -17.04 4.71 7.91
C GLN A 100 -17.58 5.48 6.68
N SER A 101 -17.77 4.80 5.55
CA SER A 101 -18.32 5.37 4.31
C SER A 101 -18.98 4.29 3.46
N GLY A 102 -19.43 4.65 2.27
CA GLY A 102 -20.00 3.70 1.30
C GLY A 102 -18.95 3.12 0.33
N ASN A 103 -17.81 3.76 0.18
CA ASN A 103 -16.72 3.31 -0.71
C ASN A 103 -15.43 4.04 -0.35
N SER A 104 -14.39 3.30 -0.01
CA SER A 104 -13.05 3.83 0.22
C SER A 104 -12.01 3.23 -0.72
N ILE A 105 -10.85 3.88 -0.82
CA ILE A 105 -9.79 3.46 -1.75
C ILE A 105 -8.47 3.16 -1.02
N GLY A 106 -8.26 3.73 0.15
CA GLY A 106 -7.04 3.55 0.91
C GLY A 106 -6.97 4.53 2.07
N GLY A 107 -5.85 4.55 2.74
CA GLY A 107 -5.65 5.42 3.88
C GLY A 107 -4.17 5.63 4.19
N ALA A 108 -3.91 6.40 5.22
CA ALA A 108 -2.58 6.72 5.73
C ALA A 108 -2.58 6.73 7.25
N ILE A 109 -1.40 6.55 7.84
CA ILE A 109 -1.20 6.70 9.28
C ILE A 109 -0.30 7.90 9.55
N SER A 110 -0.64 8.74 10.55
CA SER A 110 0.18 9.91 10.90
C SER A 110 1.60 9.53 11.31
N GLN A 111 2.53 10.47 11.18
CA GLN A 111 3.95 10.24 11.50
C GLN A 111 4.15 9.78 12.97
N ASP A 112 3.33 10.28 13.89
CA ASP A 112 3.35 9.87 15.30
C ASP A 112 2.56 8.58 15.59
N GLY A 113 1.93 7.99 14.57
CA GLY A 113 1.17 6.73 14.67
C GLY A 113 -0.17 6.84 15.40
N LYS A 114 -0.63 8.05 15.75
CA LYS A 114 -1.84 8.24 16.57
C LYS A 114 -3.12 8.37 15.77
N LEU A 115 -3.04 8.73 14.49
CA LEU A 115 -4.18 8.96 13.63
C LEU A 115 -4.15 8.06 12.40
N VAL A 116 -5.32 7.54 12.03
CA VAL A 116 -5.54 6.82 10.77
C VAL A 116 -6.52 7.62 9.92
N ALA A 117 -6.11 8.01 8.73
CA ALA A 117 -6.94 8.73 7.77
C ALA A 117 -7.42 7.77 6.67
N VAL A 118 -8.68 7.92 6.23
CA VAL A 118 -9.29 7.11 5.18
C VAL A 118 -9.75 8.00 4.04
N ALA A 119 -9.29 7.71 2.83
CA ALA A 119 -9.71 8.37 1.60
C ALA A 119 -11.01 7.74 1.07
N ASN A 120 -12.00 8.57 0.77
CA ASN A 120 -13.31 8.11 0.35
C ASN A 120 -13.67 8.55 -1.07
N TYR A 121 -14.24 7.60 -1.83
CA TYR A 121 -14.88 7.89 -3.11
C TYR A 121 -16.31 8.38 -2.93
N THR A 122 -17.05 7.78 -2.00
CA THR A 122 -18.43 8.10 -1.72
C THR A 122 -18.66 8.21 -0.22
N PRO A 123 -19.09 9.35 0.28
CA PRO A 123 -19.49 10.58 -0.42
C PRO A 123 -18.33 11.47 -0.90
N GLY A 124 -17.09 11.06 -0.73
CA GLY A 124 -15.86 11.83 -0.89
C GLY A 124 -15.33 12.28 0.47
N GLY A 125 -14.14 12.94 0.47
CA GLY A 125 -13.53 13.44 1.68
C GLY A 125 -12.60 12.47 2.40
N VAL A 126 -12.07 12.93 3.52
CA VAL A 126 -11.18 12.16 4.39
C VAL A 126 -11.77 12.09 5.78
N LYS A 127 -11.87 10.88 6.33
CA LYS A 127 -12.21 10.69 7.74
C LYS A 127 -10.98 10.27 8.52
N VAL A 128 -10.77 10.89 9.66
CA VAL A 128 -9.61 10.66 10.52
C VAL A 128 -10.06 10.03 11.83
N PHE A 129 -9.40 8.95 12.20
CA PHE A 129 -9.70 8.16 13.39
C PHE A 129 -8.52 8.14 14.34
N ASP A 130 -8.78 8.02 15.63
CA ASP A 130 -7.78 7.64 16.61
C ASP A 130 -7.29 6.21 16.31
N ALA A 131 -5.98 6.02 16.18
CA ALA A 131 -5.40 4.75 15.78
C ALA A 131 -5.55 3.65 16.85
N ALA A 132 -5.68 4.02 18.13
CA ALA A 132 -5.84 3.04 19.22
C ALA A 132 -7.28 2.53 19.28
N THR A 133 -8.28 3.43 19.20
CA THR A 133 -9.69 3.13 19.49
C THR A 133 -10.56 3.02 18.25
N LEU A 134 -10.13 3.51 17.08
CA LEU A 134 -10.92 3.73 15.87
C LEU A 134 -12.18 4.59 16.15
N GLU A 135 -12.08 5.56 17.04
CA GLU A 135 -13.08 6.61 17.19
C GLU A 135 -12.84 7.73 16.20
N LEU A 136 -13.91 8.28 15.64
CA LEU A 136 -13.82 9.37 14.68
C LEU A 136 -13.32 10.64 15.37
N VAL A 137 -12.22 11.20 14.89
CA VAL A 137 -11.59 12.44 15.41
C VAL A 137 -11.94 13.64 14.54
N ALA A 138 -11.92 13.46 13.21
CA ALA A 138 -12.26 14.52 12.26
C ALA A 138 -12.93 13.96 11.01
N ASP A 139 -13.85 14.75 10.45
CA ASP A 139 -14.46 14.54 9.14
C ASP A 139 -14.12 15.76 8.27
N ILE A 140 -13.43 15.51 7.14
CA ILE A 140 -12.97 16.55 6.20
C ILE A 140 -13.73 16.35 4.88
N PRO A 141 -14.87 17.00 4.68
CA PRO A 141 -15.59 16.90 3.42
C PRO A 141 -14.79 17.50 2.27
N ALA A 142 -14.61 16.75 1.20
CA ALA A 142 -13.96 17.22 -0.02
C ALA A 142 -14.99 17.83 -0.95
N LEU A 143 -15.30 19.09 -0.75
CA LEU A 143 -16.24 19.84 -1.59
C LEU A 143 -15.46 20.82 -2.49
N ASP A 144 -15.84 20.87 -3.79
CA ASP A 144 -15.34 21.88 -4.70
C ASP A 144 -15.88 23.28 -4.34
N ASP A 145 -15.53 24.29 -5.14
CA ASP A 145 -15.95 25.69 -4.90
C ASP A 145 -17.48 25.90 -5.07
N ASN A 146 -18.19 24.96 -5.69
CA ASN A 146 -19.64 24.97 -5.87
C ASN A 146 -20.37 24.09 -4.83
N GLY A 147 -19.64 23.53 -3.88
CA GLY A 147 -20.19 22.62 -2.86
C GLY A 147 -20.43 21.19 -3.37
N LYS A 148 -19.91 20.81 -4.53
CA LYS A 148 -20.06 19.46 -5.08
C LYS A 148 -18.98 18.53 -4.47
N PRO A 149 -19.37 17.34 -4.01
CA PRO A 149 -18.41 16.36 -3.50
C PRO A 149 -17.43 15.88 -4.55
N SER A 150 -16.19 15.66 -4.14
CA SER A 150 -15.11 15.08 -4.94
C SER A 150 -14.56 13.83 -4.27
N LYS A 151 -14.24 12.83 -5.08
CA LYS A 151 -13.47 11.67 -4.61
C LYS A 151 -12.10 12.12 -4.11
N VAL A 152 -11.65 11.49 -3.03
CA VAL A 152 -10.28 11.65 -2.54
C VAL A 152 -9.45 10.44 -2.92
N ILE A 153 -8.27 10.70 -3.46
CA ILE A 153 -7.31 9.69 -3.92
C ILE A 153 -5.91 10.18 -3.58
N GLY A 154 -4.91 9.31 -3.63
CA GLY A 154 -3.52 9.68 -3.38
C GLY A 154 -3.29 10.25 -1.98
N LEU A 155 -4.04 9.74 -0.98
CA LEU A 155 -3.88 10.15 0.41
C LEU A 155 -2.60 9.54 0.98
N VAL A 156 -1.70 10.41 1.43
CA VAL A 156 -0.46 10.01 2.10
C VAL A 156 -0.24 10.85 3.36
N ASP A 157 0.52 10.30 4.31
CA ASP A 157 1.02 11.05 5.44
C ASP A 157 2.20 11.94 5.02
N ALA A 158 2.35 13.06 5.70
CA ALA A 158 3.45 14.00 5.48
C ALA A 158 4.02 14.47 6.82
N PRO A 159 5.29 14.94 6.86
CA PRO A 159 5.94 15.37 8.08
C PRO A 159 5.13 16.40 8.87
N GLY A 160 5.19 16.33 10.21
CA GLY A 160 4.52 17.28 11.10
C GLY A 160 3.04 17.04 11.32
N ASN A 161 2.59 15.77 11.26
CA ASN A 161 1.19 15.38 11.39
C ASN A 161 0.27 16.02 10.35
N HIS A 162 0.74 16.04 9.12
CA HIS A 162 -0.04 16.42 7.95
C HIS A 162 -0.49 15.20 7.16
N PHE A 163 -1.61 15.35 6.48
CA PHE A 163 -2.01 14.49 5.38
C PHE A 163 -2.16 15.32 4.11
N VAL A 164 -1.71 14.77 2.99
CA VAL A 164 -1.86 15.39 1.67
C VAL A 164 -2.63 14.46 0.76
N PHE A 165 -3.53 14.99 -0.06
CA PHE A 165 -4.41 14.19 -0.90
C PHE A 165 -4.95 14.97 -2.10
N SER A 166 -5.32 14.23 -3.13
CA SER A 166 -5.91 14.73 -4.37
C SER A 166 -7.43 14.69 -4.35
N LEU A 167 -8.07 15.72 -4.89
CA LEU A 167 -9.50 15.78 -5.15
C LEU A 167 -9.75 15.60 -6.64
N PHE A 168 -10.28 14.45 -7.03
CA PHE A 168 -10.36 14.00 -8.41
C PHE A 168 -11.18 14.94 -9.31
N GLU A 169 -12.48 15.07 -9.02
CA GLU A 169 -13.38 15.89 -9.84
C GLU A 169 -13.10 17.39 -9.69
N ALA A 170 -12.62 17.79 -8.51
CA ALA A 170 -12.33 19.20 -8.23
C ALA A 170 -11.04 19.71 -8.87
N GLY A 171 -10.12 18.82 -9.29
CA GLY A 171 -8.82 19.23 -9.84
C GLY A 171 -7.96 19.97 -8.81
N GLN A 172 -7.95 19.48 -7.57
CA GLN A 172 -7.29 20.14 -6.43
C GLN A 172 -6.37 19.18 -5.68
N ILE A 173 -5.38 19.73 -4.98
CA ILE A 173 -4.60 19.03 -3.95
C ILE A 173 -4.81 19.78 -2.63
N TRP A 174 -5.10 19.05 -1.57
CA TRP A 174 -5.27 19.61 -0.24
C TRP A 174 -4.23 19.06 0.72
N LEU A 175 -3.71 19.96 1.57
CA LEU A 175 -2.87 19.63 2.73
C LEU A 175 -3.69 19.88 3.99
N ALA A 176 -3.89 18.84 4.78
CA ALA A 176 -4.56 18.92 6.07
C ALA A 176 -3.53 18.88 7.21
N ASP A 177 -3.47 19.94 8.00
CA ASP A 177 -2.69 20.02 9.23
C ASP A 177 -3.53 19.49 10.39
N LEU A 178 -3.08 18.40 11.00
CA LEU A 178 -3.73 17.72 12.11
C LEU A 178 -2.93 17.85 13.43
N ARG A 179 -2.11 18.87 13.58
CA ARG A 179 -1.48 19.17 14.88
C ARG A 179 -2.51 19.43 15.98
N VAL A 180 -3.70 19.90 15.61
CA VAL A 180 -4.91 19.90 16.43
C VAL A 180 -5.95 19.01 15.77
N PRO A 181 -5.98 17.70 16.06
CA PRO A 181 -6.71 16.71 15.25
C PRO A 181 -8.21 16.97 15.12
N THR A 182 -8.85 17.54 16.16
CA THR A 182 -10.29 17.89 16.16
C THR A 182 -10.60 19.16 15.38
N LYS A 183 -9.60 19.91 14.90
CA LYS A 183 -9.76 21.15 14.12
C LYS A 183 -8.71 21.18 12.99
N PRO A 184 -8.84 20.31 11.97
CA PRO A 184 -7.91 20.28 10.85
C PRO A 184 -7.85 21.65 10.15
N ALA A 185 -6.63 22.18 9.94
CA ALA A 185 -6.42 23.35 9.12
C ALA A 185 -6.09 22.93 7.68
N LEU A 186 -6.82 23.46 6.69
CA LEU A 186 -6.69 23.05 5.30
C LEU A 186 -5.99 24.11 4.46
N THR A 187 -4.92 23.71 3.76
CA THR A 187 -4.35 24.47 2.65
C THR A 187 -4.78 23.82 1.34
N LYS A 188 -5.42 24.62 0.46
CA LYS A 188 -6.05 24.12 -0.76
C LYS A 188 -5.33 24.67 -1.99
N PHE A 189 -4.81 23.77 -2.82
CA PHE A 189 -4.20 24.10 -4.12
C PHE A 189 -5.20 23.78 -5.22
N LYS A 190 -5.67 24.82 -5.92
CA LYS A 190 -6.68 24.71 -6.97
C LYS A 190 -6.05 24.68 -8.35
N ASN A 191 -6.80 24.16 -9.34
CA ASN A 191 -6.38 24.13 -10.75
C ASN A 191 -5.04 23.40 -10.95
N VAL A 192 -4.81 22.31 -10.21
CA VAL A 192 -3.55 21.57 -10.30
C VAL A 192 -3.46 20.71 -11.57
N GLY A 193 -4.56 20.49 -12.24
CA GLY A 193 -4.70 19.67 -13.45
C GLY A 193 -6.01 18.89 -13.44
N LYS A 194 -6.29 18.17 -14.54
CA LYS A 194 -7.54 17.41 -14.68
C LYS A 194 -7.40 16.06 -13.97
N GLU A 195 -8.35 15.81 -13.08
CA GLU A 195 -8.49 14.52 -12.43
C GLU A 195 -7.19 14.04 -11.77
N PRO A 196 -6.57 14.82 -10.82
CA PRO A 196 -5.43 14.33 -10.06
C PRO A 196 -5.82 13.03 -9.34
N TYR A 197 -4.99 12.01 -9.47
CA TYR A 197 -5.33 10.66 -9.08
C TYR A 197 -4.36 10.14 -8.03
N ASP A 198 -3.70 9.04 -8.30
CA ASP A 198 -2.73 8.45 -7.40
C ASP A 198 -1.48 9.33 -7.27
N ALA A 199 -0.84 9.26 -6.12
CA ALA A 199 0.27 10.11 -5.80
C ALA A 199 1.31 9.39 -4.95
N MET A 200 2.50 9.95 -4.92
CA MET A 200 3.55 9.56 -3.99
C MET A 200 4.09 10.79 -3.26
N ILE A 201 4.74 10.56 -2.14
CA ILE A 201 5.60 11.53 -1.48
C ILE A 201 7.05 11.04 -1.54
N THR A 202 8.01 11.94 -1.73
CA THR A 202 9.43 11.57 -1.69
C THR A 202 9.85 11.13 -0.30
N ALA A 203 10.87 10.28 -0.20
CA ALA A 203 11.30 9.69 1.08
C ALA A 203 11.72 10.72 2.14
N ASP A 204 12.16 11.91 1.71
CA ASP A 204 12.45 13.05 2.59
C ASP A 204 11.19 13.83 3.04
N GLY A 205 10.01 13.42 2.57
CA GLY A 205 8.74 14.06 2.88
C GLY A 205 8.54 15.43 2.23
N ARG A 206 9.35 15.78 1.23
CA ARG A 206 9.32 17.11 0.64
C ARG A 206 8.34 17.27 -0.51
N TYR A 207 8.37 16.36 -1.47
CA TYR A 207 7.58 16.52 -2.68
C TYR A 207 6.41 15.55 -2.71
N TYR A 208 5.21 16.07 -2.87
CA TYR A 208 4.03 15.30 -3.23
C TYR A 208 3.83 15.39 -4.74
N LEU A 209 3.78 14.23 -5.40
CA LEU A 209 3.71 14.10 -6.84
C LEU A 209 2.47 13.31 -7.22
N ALA A 210 1.47 13.98 -7.81
CA ALA A 210 0.22 13.36 -8.23
C ALA A 210 0.16 13.19 -9.75
N GLY A 211 -0.23 12.00 -10.20
CA GLY A 211 -0.53 11.74 -11.60
C GLY A 211 -1.86 12.37 -12.01
N LEU A 212 -1.98 12.76 -13.29
CA LEU A 212 -3.20 13.36 -13.83
C LEU A 212 -3.93 12.34 -14.72
N PHE A 213 -5.09 11.89 -14.27
CA PHE A 213 -5.87 10.90 -15.00
C PHE A 213 -6.55 11.49 -16.25
N GLY A 214 -6.95 12.74 -16.18
CA GLY A 214 -7.68 13.43 -17.24
C GLY A 214 -6.83 14.07 -18.31
N GLU A 215 -5.50 14.19 -18.11
CA GLU A 215 -4.56 14.80 -19.04
C GLU A 215 -3.14 14.27 -18.85
N ASP A 216 -2.22 14.65 -19.73
CA ASP A 216 -0.82 14.29 -19.59
C ASP A 216 -0.09 15.17 -18.56
N GLY A 217 0.99 14.66 -17.98
CA GLY A 217 1.80 15.33 -16.99
C GLY A 217 1.44 14.99 -15.56
N LEU A 218 2.22 15.54 -14.64
CA LEU A 218 2.11 15.33 -13.20
C LEU A 218 2.00 16.67 -12.48
N ALA A 219 1.31 16.67 -11.34
CA ALA A 219 1.22 17.82 -10.43
C ALA A 219 2.22 17.63 -9.28
N LEU A 220 3.17 18.54 -9.14
CA LEU A 220 4.22 18.52 -8.13
C LEU A 220 3.99 19.63 -7.10
N LEU A 221 3.85 19.27 -5.84
CA LEU A 221 3.76 20.19 -4.71
C LEU A 221 5.01 20.06 -3.83
N ASP A 222 5.75 21.16 -3.64
CA ASP A 222 6.84 21.25 -2.66
C ASP A 222 6.25 21.57 -1.28
N LEU A 223 6.23 20.59 -0.37
CA LEU A 223 5.69 20.74 0.97
C LEU A 223 6.57 21.62 1.87
N TRP A 224 7.81 21.90 1.45
CA TRP A 224 8.70 22.82 2.15
C TRP A 224 8.54 24.27 1.65
N ASP A 225 7.91 24.47 0.49
CA ASP A 225 7.60 25.81 -0.04
C ASP A 225 6.16 25.88 -0.60
N LEU A 226 5.20 25.85 0.29
CA LEU A 226 3.78 25.90 -0.06
C LEU A 226 3.39 27.18 -0.83
N LYS A 227 4.17 28.26 -0.70
CA LYS A 227 3.89 29.53 -1.40
C LYS A 227 4.19 29.42 -2.89
N ALA A 228 5.09 28.55 -3.30
CA ALA A 228 5.37 28.30 -4.72
C ALA A 228 4.18 27.65 -5.45
N GLY A 229 3.23 27.07 -4.70
CA GLY A 229 2.08 26.37 -5.26
C GLY A 229 2.45 25.08 -5.98
N VAL A 230 1.51 24.56 -6.77
CA VAL A 230 1.70 23.33 -7.55
C VAL A 230 2.32 23.65 -8.90
N LYS A 231 3.36 22.91 -9.27
CA LYS A 231 4.03 22.99 -10.59
C LYS A 231 3.62 21.81 -11.46
N ARG A 232 3.58 22.03 -12.76
CA ARG A 232 3.39 20.96 -13.76
C ARG A 232 4.75 20.46 -14.20
N VAL A 233 4.95 19.15 -14.12
CA VAL A 233 6.17 18.47 -14.57
C VAL A 233 5.85 17.35 -15.53
N LEU A 234 6.81 16.91 -16.33
CA LEU A 234 6.66 15.81 -17.28
C LEU A 234 5.43 15.97 -18.19
N ASN A 235 5.23 17.14 -18.78
CA ASN A 235 4.03 17.49 -19.56
C ASN A 235 3.79 16.58 -20.78
N GLY A 236 4.79 15.88 -21.27
CA GLY A 236 4.66 14.87 -22.33
C GLY A 236 4.46 13.45 -21.80
N TYR A 237 4.35 13.27 -20.47
CA TYR A 237 4.07 12.00 -19.84
C TYR A 237 2.56 11.78 -19.72
N GLY A 238 2.12 10.62 -20.14
CA GLY A 238 0.73 10.27 -19.99
C GLY A 238 0.37 8.97 -20.68
N LYS A 239 -0.93 8.79 -20.86
CA LYS A 239 -1.53 7.59 -21.46
C LYS A 239 -1.34 7.50 -22.99
N GLY A 240 -0.79 8.51 -23.64
CA GLY A 240 -0.73 8.57 -25.08
C GLY A 240 -2.12 8.57 -25.74
N GLU A 241 -2.18 8.23 -27.03
CA GLU A 241 -3.44 8.16 -27.79
C GLU A 241 -4.21 6.86 -27.58
N GLN A 242 -3.59 5.83 -27.01
CA GLN A 242 -4.22 4.51 -26.81
C GLN A 242 -5.22 4.53 -25.65
N LYS A 243 -6.43 4.02 -25.90
CA LYS A 243 -7.37 3.67 -24.83
C LYS A 243 -6.86 2.44 -24.10
N LEU A 244 -6.40 2.64 -22.89
CA LEU A 244 -5.90 1.54 -22.05
C LEU A 244 -7.05 0.84 -21.34
N PRO A 245 -7.09 -0.50 -21.34
CA PRO A 245 -8.28 -1.22 -20.89
C PRO A 245 -8.53 -1.15 -19.39
N VAL A 246 -7.50 -0.95 -18.56
CA VAL A 246 -7.67 -1.13 -17.10
C VAL A 246 -6.96 -0.07 -16.25
N TYR A 247 -5.72 0.28 -16.54
CA TYR A 247 -4.91 1.16 -15.69
C TYR A 247 -4.42 2.37 -16.49
N LYS A 248 -4.87 3.54 -16.08
CA LYS A 248 -4.54 4.80 -16.76
C LYS A 248 -3.48 5.60 -16.02
N MET A 249 -3.15 5.21 -14.78
CA MET A 249 -2.20 5.92 -13.94
C MET A 249 -1.41 4.93 -13.08
N PRO A 250 -0.15 5.25 -12.74
CA PRO A 250 0.61 4.47 -11.79
C PRO A 250 -0.09 4.46 -10.42
N HIS A 251 -0.01 3.34 -9.74
CA HIS A 251 -0.43 3.23 -8.36
C HIS A 251 0.58 3.90 -7.43
N LEU A 252 0.12 4.33 -6.26
CA LEU A 252 0.86 5.10 -5.27
C LEU A 252 2.22 4.48 -4.92
N GLU A 253 2.30 3.17 -4.84
CA GLU A 253 3.52 2.42 -4.55
C GLU A 253 4.16 1.82 -5.79
N GLY A 254 3.69 2.21 -6.97
CA GLY A 254 4.14 1.69 -8.24
C GLY A 254 5.28 2.49 -8.89
N TRP A 255 5.89 3.43 -8.16
CA TRP A 255 7.00 4.26 -8.64
C TRP A 255 8.24 3.98 -7.82
N ALA A 256 9.35 3.72 -8.49
CA ALA A 256 10.61 3.38 -7.82
C ALA A 256 11.50 4.62 -7.66
N ALA A 257 11.82 4.98 -6.43
CA ALA A 257 12.87 5.95 -6.14
C ALA A 257 14.21 5.23 -5.97
N THR A 258 15.22 5.62 -6.76
CA THR A 258 16.55 5.01 -6.76
C THR A 258 17.63 6.10 -6.67
N GLY A 259 18.01 6.47 -5.45
CA GLY A 259 18.89 7.62 -5.24
C GLY A 259 18.22 8.94 -5.66
N ASN A 260 18.84 9.66 -6.61
CA ASN A 260 18.28 10.91 -7.15
C ASN A 260 17.34 10.69 -8.35
N GLU A 261 17.11 9.45 -8.76
CA GLU A 261 16.24 9.14 -9.88
C GLU A 261 14.92 8.54 -9.42
N LEU A 262 13.86 8.84 -10.16
CA LEU A 262 12.56 8.23 -10.03
C LEU A 262 12.25 7.46 -11.31
N LEU A 263 11.96 6.17 -11.19
CA LEU A 263 11.50 5.35 -12.29
C LEU A 263 9.97 5.32 -12.28
N VAL A 264 9.38 5.82 -13.36
CA VAL A 264 7.92 6.05 -13.47
C VAL A 264 7.36 5.22 -14.62
N PRO A 265 6.30 4.43 -14.39
CA PRO A 265 5.66 3.67 -15.45
C PRO A 265 4.95 4.59 -16.46
N ALA A 266 5.40 4.62 -17.70
CA ALA A 266 4.76 5.35 -18.79
C ALA A 266 3.61 4.50 -19.36
N VAL A 267 2.49 4.54 -18.68
CA VAL A 267 1.33 3.64 -18.86
C VAL A 267 0.81 3.64 -20.28
N GLY A 268 0.94 4.35 -21.19
CA GLY A 268 0.44 4.27 -22.57
C GLY A 268 1.52 3.95 -23.60
N ARG A 269 2.77 3.71 -23.18
CA ARG A 269 3.89 3.66 -24.12
C ARG A 269 4.78 2.42 -24.01
N HIS A 270 4.47 1.49 -23.10
CA HIS A 270 5.32 0.35 -22.80
C HIS A 270 6.77 0.75 -22.46
N GLU A 271 6.89 1.76 -21.63
CA GLU A 271 8.18 2.33 -21.22
C GLU A 271 8.19 2.60 -19.71
N VAL A 272 9.36 2.57 -19.12
CA VAL A 272 9.64 3.14 -17.81
C VAL A 272 10.48 4.39 -18.03
N LEU A 273 10.00 5.54 -17.55
CA LEU A 273 10.75 6.79 -17.60
C LEU A 273 11.74 6.85 -16.45
N VAL A 274 12.92 7.38 -16.71
CA VAL A 274 13.89 7.75 -15.68
C VAL A 274 13.85 9.27 -15.53
N VAL A 275 13.52 9.73 -14.33
CA VAL A 275 13.32 11.15 -14.01
C VAL A 275 14.34 11.59 -12.98
N ASP A 276 15.08 12.64 -13.23
CA ASP A 276 15.94 13.28 -12.24
C ASP A 276 15.10 14.09 -11.24
N GLN A 277 15.19 13.75 -9.95
CA GLN A 277 14.38 14.36 -8.90
C GLN A 277 14.80 15.78 -8.52
N SER A 278 16.01 16.23 -8.91
CA SER A 278 16.46 17.59 -8.66
C SER A 278 15.86 18.58 -9.66
N SER A 279 15.69 18.16 -10.90
CA SER A 279 15.17 18.99 -11.99
C SER A 279 13.73 18.63 -12.41
N TRP A 280 13.24 17.48 -11.99
CA TRP A 280 11.96 16.88 -12.42
C TRP A 280 11.85 16.73 -13.94
N LYS A 281 12.99 16.45 -14.59
CA LYS A 281 13.06 16.22 -16.04
C LYS A 281 13.34 14.75 -16.33
N GLU A 282 12.79 14.29 -17.43
CA GLU A 282 13.15 12.99 -18.00
C GLU A 282 14.61 13.00 -18.44
N VAL A 283 15.37 12.00 -18.01
CA VAL A 283 16.78 11.78 -18.34
C VAL A 283 17.02 10.44 -19.02
N GLY A 284 15.98 9.65 -19.23
CA GLY A 284 16.06 8.38 -19.93
C GLY A 284 14.74 7.67 -20.04
N ARG A 285 14.71 6.64 -20.88
CA ARG A 285 13.59 5.72 -21.08
C ARG A 285 14.08 4.31 -21.23
N ILE A 286 13.32 3.37 -20.72
CA ILE A 286 13.59 1.93 -20.80
C ILE A 286 12.37 1.30 -21.43
N SER A 287 12.50 0.75 -22.63
CA SER A 287 11.43 0.00 -23.28
C SER A 287 11.18 -1.31 -22.53
N VAL A 288 9.91 -1.63 -22.27
CA VAL A 288 9.50 -2.80 -21.51
C VAL A 288 8.46 -3.64 -22.25
N HIS A 289 8.21 -4.85 -21.79
CA HIS A 289 7.41 -5.86 -22.49
C HIS A 289 5.95 -5.45 -22.75
N GLY A 290 5.35 -4.72 -21.85
CA GLY A 290 3.95 -4.35 -21.92
C GLY A 290 3.66 -3.04 -21.21
N GLN A 291 2.38 -2.76 -20.98
CA GLN A 291 1.98 -1.59 -20.22
C GLN A 291 2.38 -1.78 -18.74
N PRO A 292 3.37 -1.02 -18.23
CA PRO A 292 3.83 -1.18 -16.85
C PRO A 292 2.78 -0.69 -15.87
N VAL A 293 2.63 -1.41 -14.74
CA VAL A 293 1.68 -1.07 -13.66
C VAL A 293 2.44 -0.69 -12.40
N PHE A 294 3.20 -1.62 -11.84
CA PHE A 294 4.07 -1.37 -10.70
C PHE A 294 5.53 -1.40 -11.15
N VAL A 295 6.27 -0.43 -10.66
CA VAL A 295 7.72 -0.30 -10.83
C VAL A 295 8.30 -0.21 -9.42
N VAL A 296 8.79 -1.32 -8.88
CA VAL A 296 9.16 -1.45 -7.47
C VAL A 296 10.67 -1.58 -7.33
N ALA A 297 11.30 -0.71 -6.54
CA ALA A 297 12.74 -0.75 -6.31
C ALA A 297 13.10 -1.76 -5.23
N ARG A 298 14.17 -2.55 -5.49
CA ARG A 298 14.84 -3.31 -4.44
C ARG A 298 15.44 -2.32 -3.42
N PRO A 299 15.43 -2.62 -2.12
CA PRO A 299 15.90 -1.68 -1.08
C PRO A 299 17.33 -1.13 -1.26
N ASP A 300 18.20 -1.81 -1.99
CA ASP A 300 19.56 -1.35 -2.31
C ASP A 300 19.62 -0.42 -3.54
N ASN A 301 18.48 -0.16 -4.18
CA ASN A 301 18.33 0.67 -5.38
C ASN A 301 19.08 0.17 -6.63
N ARG A 302 19.50 -1.10 -6.67
CA ARG A 302 20.23 -1.66 -7.81
C ARG A 302 19.34 -2.33 -8.84
N GLN A 303 18.18 -2.79 -8.43
CA GLN A 303 17.20 -3.44 -9.28
C GLN A 303 15.83 -2.78 -9.13
N VAL A 304 15.11 -2.77 -10.24
CA VAL A 304 13.69 -2.40 -10.29
C VAL A 304 12.92 -3.52 -10.98
N TRP A 305 11.85 -3.99 -10.34
CA TRP A 305 10.99 -5.02 -10.87
C TRP A 305 9.70 -4.42 -11.40
N VAL A 306 9.27 -4.86 -12.57
CA VAL A 306 8.13 -4.27 -13.31
C VAL A 306 7.15 -5.37 -13.68
N ASN A 307 5.87 -5.20 -13.33
CA ASN A 307 4.78 -6.03 -13.82
C ASN A 307 3.92 -5.25 -14.82
N TYR A 308 3.00 -5.95 -15.48
CA TYR A 308 2.27 -5.41 -16.61
C TYR A 308 0.76 -5.59 -16.48
N ALA A 309 0.01 -4.71 -17.15
CA ALA A 309 -1.42 -4.86 -17.34
C ALA A 309 -1.73 -5.97 -18.36
N PHE A 310 -2.98 -6.45 -18.32
CA PHE A 310 -3.51 -7.35 -19.37
C PHE A 310 -3.29 -6.74 -20.78
N PRO A 311 -2.89 -7.50 -21.79
CA PRO A 311 -2.79 -8.97 -21.83
C PRO A 311 -1.44 -9.55 -21.37
N HIS A 312 -0.51 -8.76 -20.88
CA HIS A 312 0.86 -9.17 -20.52
C HIS A 312 1.07 -9.36 -19.02
N ASN A 313 -0.02 -9.56 -18.28
CA ASN A 313 -0.02 -9.65 -16.81
C ASN A 313 0.48 -11.00 -16.24
N GLU A 314 1.10 -11.82 -17.07
CA GLU A 314 1.85 -13.02 -16.65
C GLU A 314 3.37 -12.80 -16.60
N VAL A 315 3.84 -11.63 -17.04
CA VAL A 315 5.27 -11.31 -17.16
C VAL A 315 5.72 -10.34 -16.06
N VAL A 316 6.94 -10.54 -15.59
CA VAL A 316 7.69 -9.60 -14.74
C VAL A 316 9.07 -9.41 -15.36
N GLN A 317 9.53 -8.16 -15.45
CA GLN A 317 10.89 -7.85 -15.90
C GLN A 317 11.70 -7.19 -14.79
N VAL A 318 13.00 -7.48 -14.80
CA VAL A 318 13.98 -6.89 -13.88
C VAL A 318 14.87 -5.94 -14.65
N ILE A 319 14.91 -4.70 -14.21
CA ILE A 319 15.78 -3.66 -14.72
C ILE A 319 16.98 -3.51 -13.77
N ASP A 320 18.18 -3.58 -14.31
CA ASP A 320 19.38 -3.14 -13.62
C ASP A 320 19.46 -1.61 -13.69
N VAL A 321 19.42 -0.94 -12.56
CA VAL A 321 19.31 0.52 -12.48
C VAL A 321 20.56 1.21 -13.04
N PRO A 322 21.82 0.80 -12.69
CA PRO A 322 23.01 1.45 -13.22
C PRO A 322 23.12 1.40 -14.74
N SER A 323 22.83 0.25 -15.36
CA SER A 323 22.93 0.10 -16.83
C SER A 323 21.66 0.50 -17.56
N ARG A 324 20.52 0.66 -16.83
CA ARG A 324 19.19 0.90 -17.39
C ARG A 324 18.75 -0.14 -18.43
N THR A 325 19.14 -1.42 -18.20
CA THR A 325 18.82 -2.52 -19.10
C THR A 325 17.99 -3.58 -18.41
N ILE A 326 17.17 -4.30 -19.18
CA ILE A 326 16.45 -5.47 -18.70
C ILE A 326 17.44 -6.63 -18.58
N VAL A 327 17.64 -7.14 -17.37
CA VAL A 327 18.56 -8.25 -17.08
C VAL A 327 17.86 -9.60 -16.94
N LYS A 328 16.55 -9.58 -16.68
CA LYS A 328 15.75 -10.80 -16.54
C LYS A 328 14.31 -10.57 -16.94
N THR A 329 13.71 -11.57 -17.57
CA THR A 329 12.27 -11.70 -17.79
C THR A 329 11.80 -12.99 -17.14
N LEU A 330 10.75 -12.90 -16.32
CA LEU A 330 10.14 -13.99 -15.58
C LEU A 330 8.70 -14.18 -16.00
N GLN A 331 8.16 -15.38 -15.83
CA GLN A 331 6.75 -15.73 -16.06
C GLN A 331 6.19 -16.43 -14.82
N PRO A 332 5.87 -15.68 -13.75
CA PRO A 332 5.35 -16.29 -12.52
C PRO A 332 4.02 -17.01 -12.72
N GLY A 333 3.19 -16.51 -13.63
CA GLY A 333 1.86 -17.03 -13.92
C GLY A 333 0.87 -15.92 -14.19
N LYS A 334 -0.39 -16.26 -14.44
CA LYS A 334 -1.42 -15.32 -14.86
C LYS A 334 -1.92 -14.45 -13.72
N GLY A 335 -2.10 -13.17 -14.02
CA GLY A 335 -2.70 -12.21 -13.10
C GLY A 335 -1.74 -11.70 -12.02
N VAL A 336 -0.49 -11.43 -12.37
CA VAL A 336 0.43 -10.71 -11.46
C VAL A 336 -0.15 -9.33 -11.15
N LEU A 337 -0.51 -9.11 -9.88
CA LEU A 337 -1.11 -7.84 -9.44
C LEU A 337 -0.16 -6.99 -8.59
N HIS A 338 0.51 -7.59 -7.63
CA HIS A 338 1.35 -6.87 -6.67
C HIS A 338 2.66 -7.61 -6.43
N MET A 339 3.69 -6.85 -6.10
CA MET A 339 5.01 -7.35 -5.76
C MET A 339 5.53 -6.59 -4.54
N GLU A 340 6.16 -7.29 -3.60
CA GLU A 340 6.74 -6.67 -2.42
C GLU A 340 8.08 -7.33 -2.09
N PHE A 341 9.11 -6.51 -1.85
CA PHE A 341 10.42 -6.99 -1.41
C PHE A 341 10.44 -7.25 0.09
N THR A 342 11.15 -8.29 0.51
CA THR A 342 11.55 -8.39 1.92
C THR A 342 12.40 -7.19 2.34
N PRO A 343 12.47 -6.86 3.64
CA PRO A 343 13.10 -5.61 4.12
C PRO A 343 14.54 -5.38 3.64
N ARG A 344 15.32 -6.44 3.45
CA ARG A 344 16.69 -6.35 2.93
C ARG A 344 16.81 -6.62 1.43
N GLY A 345 15.68 -6.94 0.78
CA GLY A 345 15.62 -7.15 -0.65
C GLY A 345 16.15 -8.51 -1.13
N GLU A 346 16.38 -9.47 -0.24
CA GLU A 346 16.87 -10.81 -0.62
C GLU A 346 15.83 -11.59 -1.42
N GLN A 347 14.55 -11.31 -1.19
CA GLN A 347 13.44 -11.96 -1.86
C GLN A 347 12.39 -10.95 -2.28
N ILE A 348 11.67 -11.32 -3.32
CA ILE A 348 10.45 -10.62 -3.75
C ILE A 348 9.29 -11.60 -3.75
N TRP A 349 8.17 -11.17 -3.20
CA TRP A 349 6.92 -11.91 -3.17
C TRP A 349 6.00 -11.35 -4.25
N ILE A 350 5.44 -12.22 -5.08
CA ILE A 350 4.66 -11.87 -6.26
C ILE A 350 3.28 -12.52 -6.18
N SER A 351 2.23 -11.73 -6.20
CA SER A 351 0.86 -12.25 -6.26
C SER A 351 0.53 -12.75 -7.66
N VAL A 352 0.15 -14.03 -7.77
CA VAL A 352 -0.30 -14.68 -9.01
C VAL A 352 -1.79 -14.99 -8.87
N ARG A 353 -2.61 -13.96 -9.05
CA ARG A 353 -4.03 -13.96 -8.70
C ARG A 353 -4.82 -15.08 -9.35
N ASP A 354 -4.63 -15.29 -10.65
CA ASP A 354 -5.49 -16.20 -11.41
C ASP A 354 -5.10 -17.68 -11.21
N GLU A 355 -4.04 -17.92 -10.47
CA GLU A 355 -3.53 -19.24 -10.12
C GLU A 355 -3.47 -19.51 -8.61
N ASP A 356 -4.15 -18.65 -7.80
CA ASP A 356 -4.37 -18.83 -6.36
C ASP A 356 -3.09 -19.07 -5.55
N ARG A 357 -2.03 -18.31 -5.85
CA ARG A 357 -0.77 -18.42 -5.11
C ARG A 357 0.01 -17.11 -5.07
N VAL A 358 0.89 -17.03 -4.10
CA VAL A 358 2.01 -16.09 -4.06
C VAL A 358 3.28 -16.85 -4.36
N GLU A 359 4.07 -16.39 -5.32
CA GLU A 359 5.39 -16.94 -5.63
C GLU A 359 6.49 -16.08 -5.00
N ILE A 360 7.55 -16.73 -4.54
CA ILE A 360 8.69 -16.09 -3.86
C ILE A 360 9.94 -16.38 -4.66
N TYR A 361 10.61 -15.31 -5.08
CA TYR A 361 11.85 -15.39 -5.84
C TYR A 361 13.02 -14.83 -5.05
N ASP A 362 14.19 -15.46 -5.21
CA ASP A 362 15.46 -14.90 -4.82
C ASP A 362 15.84 -13.79 -5.80
N THR A 363 16.30 -12.65 -5.31
CA THR A 363 16.54 -11.46 -6.15
C THR A 363 17.93 -11.41 -6.78
N GLU A 364 18.85 -12.27 -6.36
CA GLU A 364 20.18 -12.40 -6.97
C GLU A 364 20.20 -13.46 -8.07
N THR A 365 19.60 -14.63 -7.79
CA THR A 365 19.58 -15.74 -8.76
C THR A 365 18.39 -15.69 -9.70
N PHE A 366 17.34 -14.93 -9.34
CA PHE A 366 16.03 -14.87 -10.01
C PHE A 366 15.31 -16.22 -10.04
N GLU A 367 15.67 -17.14 -9.17
CA GLU A 367 15.03 -18.46 -9.06
C GLU A 367 13.84 -18.41 -8.10
N LYS A 368 12.80 -19.18 -8.43
CA LYS A 368 11.69 -19.39 -7.52
C LYS A 368 12.13 -20.26 -6.35
N VAL A 369 12.07 -19.73 -5.14
CA VAL A 369 12.51 -20.42 -3.91
C VAL A 369 11.34 -21.01 -3.12
N SER A 370 10.12 -20.48 -3.30
CA SER A 370 8.92 -20.98 -2.61
C SER A 370 7.64 -20.51 -3.28
N ALA A 371 6.51 -21.10 -2.89
CA ALA A 371 5.18 -20.62 -3.22
C ALA A 371 4.22 -20.91 -2.06
N LEU A 372 3.27 -19.99 -1.81
CA LEU A 372 2.22 -20.15 -0.82
C LEU A 372 0.85 -20.16 -1.48
N PRO A 373 -0.05 -21.10 -1.12
CA PRO A 373 -1.43 -21.06 -1.59
C PRO A 373 -2.18 -19.90 -0.94
N VAL A 374 -2.79 -19.04 -1.77
CA VAL A 374 -3.55 -17.86 -1.36
C VAL A 374 -4.70 -17.66 -2.33
N ASP A 375 -5.94 -17.55 -1.84
CA ASP A 375 -7.12 -17.40 -2.69
C ASP A 375 -7.17 -16.01 -3.34
N LYS A 376 -7.05 -15.96 -4.67
CA LYS A 376 -7.07 -14.73 -5.47
C LYS A 376 -6.22 -13.61 -4.85
N PRO A 377 -4.91 -13.83 -4.61
CA PRO A 377 -4.07 -12.83 -3.94
C PRO A 377 -4.06 -11.50 -4.72
N SER A 378 -4.05 -10.41 -3.98
CA SER A 378 -3.86 -9.07 -4.55
C SER A 378 -2.69 -8.35 -3.88
N GLY A 379 -2.94 -7.48 -2.91
CA GLY A 379 -1.88 -6.76 -2.21
C GLY A 379 -1.05 -7.65 -1.29
N ILE A 380 0.24 -7.43 -1.27
CA ILE A 380 1.21 -8.00 -0.34
C ILE A 380 1.84 -6.82 0.39
N PHE A 381 1.81 -6.83 1.71
CA PHE A 381 2.29 -5.70 2.52
C PHE A 381 3.08 -6.25 3.70
N PHE A 382 4.35 -5.87 3.84
CA PHE A 382 5.19 -6.27 4.96
C PHE A 382 5.26 -5.18 6.03
N THR A 383 5.39 -5.58 7.29
CA THR A 383 5.35 -4.68 8.45
C THR A 383 6.41 -3.56 8.43
N PRO A 384 7.63 -3.71 7.87
CA PRO A 384 8.60 -2.62 7.80
C PRO A 384 8.14 -1.39 7.01
N ARG A 385 7.05 -1.50 6.25
CA ARG A 385 6.37 -0.34 5.63
C ARG A 385 5.90 0.69 6.66
N ALA A 386 5.69 0.28 7.92
CA ALA A 386 5.35 1.15 9.05
C ALA A 386 6.32 2.32 9.23
N HIS A 387 7.56 2.21 8.76
CA HIS A 387 8.61 3.21 8.94
C HIS A 387 8.87 4.07 7.70
N ARG A 388 8.13 3.86 6.63
CA ARG A 388 8.26 4.64 5.40
C ARG A 388 7.23 5.78 5.38
N THR A 389 7.65 6.95 4.94
CA THR A 389 6.75 8.09 4.71
C THR A 389 5.93 7.83 3.45
N GLY A 390 4.62 8.04 3.53
CA GLY A 390 3.72 7.92 2.38
C GLY A 390 3.31 6.49 2.01
N LEU A 391 3.57 5.55 2.89
CA LEU A 391 3.17 4.15 2.68
C LEU A 391 2.27 3.64 3.79
#